data_1cf93536a18245a3e94a520175119209
#
_entry.id   1cf93536a18245a3e94a520175119209
#
_cell.length_a   1.000
_cell.length_b   1.000
_cell.length_c   1.000
_cell.angle_alpha   90.00
_cell.angle_beta   90.00
_cell.angle_gamma   90.00
#
_symmetry.space_group_name_H-M   'P 1'
#
loop_
_entity.id
_entity.type
_entity.pdbx_description
1 polymer ?
#
loop_
_entity_poly.entity_id
_entity_poly.type
_entity_poly.pdbx_seq_one_letter_code
_entity_poly.pdbx_strand_id
1 'polypeptide(L)'
;MLRKSLLCAALMLAGCDPDSKQDEASFRGGVPSKQMVEVNSPAPKGQGLTTEYAGAGQTSEYYILTVAAAATINGGTLGVLNLIEEIVKHPPTSINGDVAVWGPHSQPLSLIAWKLTVTHTQGDTYSWVLEAKAKLEPDTAFKAVLSGSHTAAEDANGERLSGYGSGQFLIDWERSNALPGNNGGPEGIATLEVRYSRKAPDAVATVEADFSRSTSSGEQASANYRFAQTPGAGGELDYVVKQNMDVDPTRSKLERLAIKSRWERTGAGRSDIKVSGGDLFGEATVNECWDGRFLSVYFAVSFRPDVGHGTVNACGAFPTAVYSTL
;
A
#
# COMPACT_ATOMS: atom_id res chain seq x y z
N MET A 1 -48.98 15.76 -64.82
CA MET A 1 -47.72 15.04 -64.73
C MET A 1 -46.98 15.52 -63.46
N LEU A 2 -47.13 14.79 -62.31
CA LEU A 2 -46.52 15.12 -61.06
C LEU A 2 -45.25 14.28 -60.89
N ARG A 3 -44.09 14.91 -60.86
CA ARG A 3 -42.82 14.25 -60.45
C ARG A 3 -42.70 14.24 -58.94
N LYS A 4 -42.74 13.10 -58.34
CA LYS A 4 -42.43 12.89 -56.91
C LYS A 4 -40.90 12.75 -56.78
N SER A 5 -40.26 13.71 -56.11
CA SER A 5 -38.87 13.62 -55.67
C SER A 5 -38.82 12.83 -54.40
N LEU A 6 -38.13 11.68 -54.42
CA LEU A 6 -37.80 10.88 -53.21
C LEU A 6 -36.53 11.50 -52.58
N LEU A 7 -36.68 12.05 -51.40
CA LEU A 7 -35.55 12.48 -50.56
C LEU A 7 -35.07 11.26 -49.77
N CYS A 8 -33.94 10.67 -50.11
CA CYS A 8 -33.25 9.67 -49.25
C CYS A 8 -32.54 10.38 -48.12
N ALA A 9 -33.10 10.31 -46.90
CA ALA A 9 -32.39 10.68 -45.67
C ALA A 9 -31.43 9.54 -45.32
N ALA A 10 -30.13 9.75 -45.53
CA ALA A 10 -29.08 8.89 -44.99
C ALA A 10 -28.97 9.13 -43.49
N LEU A 11 -29.50 8.21 -42.67
CA LEU A 11 -29.18 8.14 -41.27
C LEU A 11 -27.71 7.70 -41.17
N MET A 12 -26.82 8.61 -40.79
CA MET A 12 -25.50 8.24 -40.27
C MET A 12 -25.69 7.63 -38.89
N LEU A 13 -25.70 6.32 -38.81
CA LEU A 13 -25.47 5.56 -37.57
C LEU A 13 -24.00 5.83 -37.21
N ALA A 14 -23.77 6.67 -36.22
CA ALA A 14 -22.50 6.72 -35.53
C ALA A 14 -22.33 5.37 -34.85
N GLY A 15 -21.71 4.43 -35.55
CA GLY A 15 -21.32 3.13 -34.97
C GLY A 15 -20.29 3.41 -33.87
N CYS A 16 -20.63 3.07 -32.66
CA CYS A 16 -19.60 2.89 -31.63
C CYS A 16 -18.70 1.76 -32.12
N ASP A 17 -17.45 2.07 -32.41
CA ASP A 17 -16.44 1.13 -32.81
C ASP A 17 -16.21 0.16 -31.63
N PRO A 18 -16.48 -1.15 -31.76
CA PRO A 18 -16.26 -2.11 -30.68
C PRO A 18 -14.78 -2.20 -30.25
N ASP A 19 -13.85 -1.95 -31.17
CA ASP A 19 -12.42 -1.98 -30.90
C ASP A 19 -12.02 -0.86 -29.92
N SER A 20 -12.60 0.34 -30.05
CA SER A 20 -12.30 1.47 -29.16
C SER A 20 -12.68 1.23 -27.69
N LYS A 21 -13.74 0.45 -27.44
CA LYS A 21 -14.16 0.08 -26.07
C LYS A 21 -13.25 -0.99 -25.44
N GLN A 22 -12.76 -1.91 -26.26
CA GLN A 22 -11.84 -2.94 -25.80
C GLN A 22 -10.48 -2.34 -25.47
N ASP A 23 -9.99 -1.40 -26.26
CA ASP A 23 -8.77 -0.64 -25.99
C ASP A 23 -8.90 0.16 -24.69
N GLU A 24 -10.01 0.88 -24.48
CA GLU A 24 -10.26 1.62 -23.25
C GLU A 24 -10.25 0.73 -22.01
N ALA A 25 -10.92 -0.42 -22.05
CA ALA A 25 -10.96 -1.37 -20.93
C ALA A 25 -9.57 -1.94 -20.64
N SER A 26 -8.76 -2.19 -21.67
CA SER A 26 -7.39 -2.65 -21.58
C SER A 26 -6.51 -1.65 -20.82
N PHE A 27 -6.55 -0.37 -21.18
CA PHE A 27 -5.80 0.68 -20.50
C PHE A 27 -6.26 0.93 -19.07
N ARG A 28 -7.56 0.83 -18.78
CA ARG A 28 -8.09 0.91 -17.41
C ARG A 28 -7.55 -0.22 -16.53
N GLY A 29 -7.44 -1.43 -17.08
CA GLY A 29 -6.83 -2.58 -16.41
C GLY A 29 -5.31 -2.51 -16.30
N GLY A 30 -4.67 -1.51 -16.91
CA GLY A 30 -3.23 -1.28 -16.86
C GLY A 30 -2.75 -0.53 -15.61
N VAL A 31 -3.65 -0.19 -14.67
CA VAL A 31 -3.32 0.45 -13.39
C VAL A 31 -3.70 -0.44 -12.21
N PRO A 32 -2.99 -0.38 -11.08
CA PRO A 32 -3.30 -1.21 -9.92
C PRO A 32 -4.62 -0.80 -9.28
N SER A 33 -5.38 -1.79 -8.82
CA SER A 33 -6.50 -1.57 -7.91
C SER A 33 -6.04 -1.49 -6.46
N LYS A 34 -6.83 -0.82 -5.61
CA LYS A 34 -6.57 -0.79 -4.16
C LYS A 34 -6.44 -2.17 -3.54
N GLN A 35 -7.28 -3.11 -3.95
CA GLN A 35 -7.30 -4.47 -3.42
C GLN A 35 -5.99 -5.23 -3.62
N MET A 36 -5.18 -4.85 -4.63
CA MET A 36 -3.87 -5.47 -4.87
C MET A 36 -2.80 -5.00 -3.87
N VAL A 37 -2.98 -3.81 -3.28
CA VAL A 37 -1.97 -3.12 -2.46
C VAL A 37 -2.40 -3.02 -1.00
N GLU A 38 -3.67 -3.26 -0.69
CA GLU A 38 -4.19 -3.15 0.66
C GLU A 38 -3.57 -4.20 1.60
N VAL A 39 -3.01 -3.71 2.70
CA VAL A 39 -2.46 -4.52 3.79
C VAL A 39 -3.56 -4.77 4.82
N ASN A 40 -4.05 -6.00 4.89
CA ASN A 40 -5.05 -6.40 5.87
C ASN A 40 -4.37 -6.80 7.17
N SER A 41 -4.58 -6.01 8.22
CA SER A 41 -4.17 -6.35 9.58
C SER A 41 -5.16 -7.31 10.25
N PRO A 42 -4.75 -8.01 11.32
CA PRO A 42 -5.67 -8.79 12.16
C PRO A 42 -6.54 -7.81 12.97
N ALA A 43 -7.57 -7.22 12.35
CA ALA A 43 -8.40 -6.22 13.00
C ALA A 43 -9.66 -6.84 13.62
N PRO A 44 -10.02 -6.50 14.87
CA PRO A 44 -11.32 -6.80 15.40
C PRO A 44 -12.35 -5.94 14.69
N LYS A 45 -13.46 -6.54 14.31
CA LYS A 45 -14.60 -5.77 13.79
C LYS A 45 -15.16 -4.90 14.94
N GLY A 46 -14.79 -3.61 14.96
CA GLY A 46 -15.48 -2.58 15.74
C GLY A 46 -14.94 -2.26 17.14
N GLN A 47 -13.70 -2.57 17.48
CA GLN A 47 -13.10 -2.13 18.76
C GLN A 47 -12.05 -1.03 18.53
N GLY A 48 -12.16 0.06 19.30
CA GLY A 48 -11.13 1.10 19.38
C GLY A 48 -9.88 0.58 20.10
N LEU A 49 -8.70 0.99 19.61
CA LEU A 49 -7.41 0.67 20.24
C LEU A 49 -7.27 1.48 21.54
N THR A 50 -7.07 0.81 22.66
CA THR A 50 -6.67 1.43 23.94
C THR A 50 -5.22 1.11 24.21
N THR A 51 -4.41 2.14 24.49
CA THR A 51 -2.97 2.04 24.75
C THR A 51 -2.72 1.91 26.26
N GLU A 52 -2.95 0.75 26.86
CA GLU A 52 -2.43 0.44 28.18
C GLU A 52 -1.43 -0.73 28.11
N TYR A 53 -0.34 -0.62 28.88
CA TYR A 53 0.78 -1.58 28.89
C TYR A 53 0.30 -3.03 29.08
N ALA A 54 0.71 -3.93 28.20
CA ALA A 54 0.18 -5.29 28.15
C ALA A 54 0.73 -6.19 29.24
N GLY A 55 -0.02 -6.35 30.31
CA GLY A 55 0.10 -7.51 31.20
C GLY A 55 -0.66 -8.73 30.65
N ALA A 56 -0.52 -9.88 31.31
CA ALA A 56 -1.28 -11.07 30.96
C ALA A 56 -2.79 -10.78 30.89
N GLY A 57 -3.42 -11.09 29.76
CA GLY A 57 -4.85 -10.85 29.51
C GLY A 57 -5.21 -9.39 29.17
N GLN A 58 -4.25 -8.50 28.99
CA GLN A 58 -4.44 -7.17 28.42
C GLN A 58 -4.20 -7.19 26.91
N THR A 59 -4.64 -6.15 26.19
CA THR A 59 -4.41 -6.07 24.74
C THR A 59 -2.92 -6.11 24.43
N SER A 60 -2.51 -6.98 23.50
CA SER A 60 -1.12 -7.15 23.11
C SER A 60 -0.54 -5.87 22.52
N GLU A 61 0.63 -5.46 22.98
CA GLU A 61 1.34 -4.28 22.51
C GLU A 61 1.78 -4.44 21.05
N TYR A 62 2.36 -5.59 20.71
CA TYR A 62 2.85 -5.84 19.36
C TYR A 62 1.74 -6.12 18.34
N TYR A 63 0.57 -6.57 18.80
CA TYR A 63 -0.64 -6.53 17.97
C TYR A 63 -1.00 -5.09 17.60
N ILE A 64 -1.02 -4.16 18.57
CA ILE A 64 -1.32 -2.73 18.33
C ILE A 64 -0.31 -2.13 17.34
N LEU A 65 0.99 -2.40 17.53
CA LEU A 65 2.04 -1.94 16.61
C LEU A 65 1.88 -2.52 15.21
N THR A 66 1.47 -3.78 15.09
CA THR A 66 1.20 -4.43 13.80
C THR A 66 0.04 -3.76 13.05
N VAL A 67 -1.04 -3.45 13.75
CA VAL A 67 -2.18 -2.69 13.17
C VAL A 67 -1.76 -1.29 12.75
N ALA A 68 -0.98 -0.60 13.58
CA ALA A 68 -0.47 0.74 13.27
C ALA A 68 0.46 0.73 12.04
N ALA A 69 1.34 -0.27 11.93
CA ALA A 69 2.22 -0.44 10.77
C ALA A 69 1.41 -0.69 9.48
N ALA A 70 0.41 -1.57 9.51
CA ALA A 70 -0.49 -1.80 8.38
C ALA A 70 -1.26 -0.52 7.98
N ALA A 71 -1.75 0.24 8.96
CA ALA A 71 -2.43 1.52 8.73
C ALA A 71 -1.50 2.56 8.10
N THR A 72 -0.22 2.58 8.48
CA THR A 72 0.80 3.48 7.88
C THR A 72 0.99 3.19 6.40
N ILE A 73 1.13 1.91 6.02
CA ILE A 73 1.25 1.51 4.61
C ILE A 73 0.01 1.93 3.84
N ASN A 74 -1.17 1.55 4.34
CA ASN A 74 -2.45 1.87 3.69
C ASN A 74 -2.67 3.39 3.58
N GLY A 75 -2.34 4.15 4.60
CA GLY A 75 -2.43 5.62 4.59
C GLY A 75 -1.56 6.26 3.51
N GLY A 76 -0.36 5.71 3.29
CA GLY A 76 0.54 6.17 2.23
C GLY A 76 0.12 5.76 0.82
N THR A 77 -0.60 4.66 0.65
CA THR A 77 -0.85 4.06 -0.68
C THR A 77 -2.28 4.27 -1.19
N LEU A 78 -3.29 4.02 -0.35
CA LEU A 78 -4.67 3.90 -0.82
C LEU A 78 -5.28 5.24 -1.27
N GLY A 79 -4.87 6.35 -0.67
CA GLY A 79 -5.37 7.69 -1.06
C GLY A 79 -5.04 8.01 -2.51
N VAL A 80 -3.82 7.72 -2.94
CA VAL A 80 -3.35 7.99 -4.32
C VAL A 80 -3.97 7.03 -5.31
N LEU A 81 -4.10 5.74 -4.95
CA LEU A 81 -4.77 4.76 -5.81
C LEU A 81 -6.26 5.07 -5.98
N ASN A 82 -6.94 5.62 -4.95
CA ASN A 82 -8.29 6.14 -5.07
C ASN A 82 -8.39 7.21 -6.16
N LEU A 83 -7.43 8.15 -6.20
CA LEU A 83 -7.41 9.20 -7.21
C LEU A 83 -7.28 8.61 -8.62
N ILE A 84 -6.39 7.63 -8.82
CA ILE A 84 -6.25 6.94 -10.10
C ILE A 84 -7.55 6.22 -10.49
N GLU A 85 -8.14 5.45 -9.57
CA GLU A 85 -9.41 4.75 -9.83
C GLU A 85 -10.52 5.72 -10.23
N GLU A 86 -10.63 6.89 -9.58
CA GLU A 86 -11.61 7.92 -9.95
C GLU A 86 -11.33 8.48 -11.34
N ILE A 87 -10.07 8.72 -11.70
CA ILE A 87 -9.69 9.24 -13.02
C ILE A 87 -10.09 8.24 -14.12
N VAL A 88 -9.73 6.96 -13.97
CA VAL A 88 -9.96 5.94 -15.01
C VAL A 88 -11.41 5.46 -15.12
N LYS A 89 -12.31 5.84 -14.19
CA LYS A 89 -13.75 5.65 -14.35
C LYS A 89 -14.33 6.42 -15.52
N HIS A 90 -13.70 7.53 -15.90
CA HIS A 90 -14.09 8.34 -17.03
C HIS A 90 -13.41 7.83 -18.31
N PRO A 91 -13.98 8.07 -19.50
CA PRO A 91 -13.29 7.81 -20.76
C PRO A 91 -11.97 8.60 -20.83
N PRO A 92 -10.92 8.04 -21.44
CA PRO A 92 -9.70 8.80 -21.71
C PRO A 92 -9.97 9.97 -22.65
N THR A 93 -9.22 11.04 -22.50
CA THR A 93 -9.28 12.21 -23.39
C THR A 93 -8.77 11.86 -24.78
N SER A 94 -7.81 10.94 -24.86
CA SER A 94 -7.30 10.42 -26.14
C SER A 94 -6.72 9.02 -25.97
N ILE A 95 -6.82 8.20 -27.00
CA ILE A 95 -6.08 6.95 -27.19
C ILE A 95 -5.36 7.07 -28.53
N ASN A 96 -4.04 6.91 -28.54
CA ASN A 96 -3.19 6.94 -29.72
C ASN A 96 -2.22 5.76 -29.68
N GLY A 97 -2.53 4.70 -30.42
CA GLY A 97 -1.77 3.45 -30.39
C GLY A 97 -1.67 2.91 -28.97
N ASP A 98 -0.46 2.72 -28.49
CA ASP A 98 -0.17 2.15 -27.17
C ASP A 98 -0.30 3.16 -26.01
N VAL A 99 -0.86 4.34 -26.21
CA VAL A 99 -0.93 5.40 -25.19
C VAL A 99 -2.35 5.89 -25.00
N ALA A 100 -2.86 5.84 -23.78
CA ALA A 100 -4.09 6.49 -23.35
C ALA A 100 -3.80 7.62 -22.37
N VAL A 101 -4.50 8.74 -22.51
CA VAL A 101 -4.33 9.93 -21.69
C VAL A 101 -5.68 10.36 -21.11
N TRP A 102 -5.73 10.60 -19.80
CA TRP A 102 -6.83 11.23 -19.07
C TRP A 102 -6.40 12.63 -18.62
N GLY A 103 -7.11 13.63 -19.08
CA GLY A 103 -6.83 15.02 -18.77
C GLY A 103 -6.08 15.79 -19.86
N PRO A 104 -5.55 16.99 -19.57
CA PRO A 104 -5.54 17.66 -18.27
C PRO A 104 -6.92 17.91 -17.68
N HIS A 105 -7.10 17.63 -16.39
CA HIS A 105 -8.35 17.85 -15.67
C HIS A 105 -8.11 18.61 -14.37
N SER A 106 -9.03 19.52 -14.03
CA SER A 106 -9.03 20.25 -12.77
C SER A 106 -10.46 20.47 -12.31
N GLN A 107 -10.75 20.17 -11.05
CA GLN A 107 -12.03 20.51 -10.45
C GLN A 107 -12.19 22.05 -10.36
N PRO A 108 -13.44 22.59 -10.37
CA PRO A 108 -13.68 24.04 -10.39
C PRO A 108 -12.95 24.82 -9.29
N LEU A 109 -12.94 24.30 -8.07
CA LEU A 109 -12.30 24.92 -6.88
C LEU A 109 -10.90 24.38 -6.59
N SER A 110 -10.37 23.44 -7.37
CA SER A 110 -9.02 22.93 -7.21
C SER A 110 -7.99 23.94 -7.71
N LEU A 111 -6.88 24.05 -6.98
CA LEU A 111 -5.71 24.82 -7.39
C LEU A 111 -4.75 24.00 -8.27
N ILE A 112 -5.04 22.72 -8.47
CA ILE A 112 -4.19 21.72 -9.14
C ILE A 112 -4.89 21.18 -10.38
N ALA A 113 -4.14 20.95 -11.43
CA ALA A 113 -4.53 20.19 -12.61
C ALA A 113 -3.76 18.87 -12.66
N TRP A 114 -4.45 17.78 -13.02
CA TRP A 114 -3.94 16.42 -13.12
C TRP A 114 -3.97 15.90 -14.54
N LYS A 115 -3.00 15.05 -14.87
CA LYS A 115 -2.95 14.31 -16.13
C LYS A 115 -2.43 12.91 -15.85
N LEU A 116 -3.17 11.87 -16.21
CA LEU A 116 -2.74 10.47 -16.15
C LEU A 116 -2.44 9.98 -17.56
N THR A 117 -1.26 9.41 -17.74
CA THR A 117 -0.87 8.73 -18.98
C THR A 117 -0.64 7.26 -18.66
N VAL A 118 -1.25 6.37 -19.43
CA VAL A 118 -1.05 4.92 -19.37
C VAL A 118 -0.53 4.46 -20.73
N THR A 119 0.59 3.75 -20.71
CA THR A 119 1.26 3.25 -21.92
C THR A 119 1.32 1.74 -21.86
N HIS A 120 0.75 1.07 -22.83
CA HIS A 120 0.94 -0.35 -23.07
C HIS A 120 2.38 -0.60 -23.52
N THR A 121 3.09 -1.51 -22.89
CA THR A 121 4.50 -1.76 -23.17
C THR A 121 4.72 -3.10 -23.88
N GLN A 122 4.26 -4.19 -23.29
CA GLN A 122 4.36 -5.53 -23.87
C GLN A 122 3.39 -6.49 -23.16
N GLY A 123 2.70 -7.35 -23.93
CA GLY A 123 1.74 -8.32 -23.38
C GLY A 123 0.69 -7.58 -22.53
N ASP A 124 0.45 -8.01 -21.29
CA ASP A 124 -0.45 -7.36 -20.35
C ASP A 124 0.27 -6.39 -19.39
N THR A 125 1.42 -5.85 -19.82
CA THR A 125 2.21 -4.91 -19.01
C THR A 125 2.01 -3.49 -19.49
N TYR A 126 1.78 -2.60 -18.53
CA TYR A 126 1.56 -1.17 -18.70
C TYR A 126 2.50 -0.39 -17.81
N SER A 127 2.98 0.74 -18.32
CA SER A 127 3.56 1.81 -17.51
C SER A 127 2.57 2.96 -17.39
N TRP A 128 2.59 3.66 -16.27
CA TRP A 128 1.66 4.75 -16.03
C TRP A 128 2.30 5.86 -15.20
N VAL A 129 1.89 7.09 -15.48
CA VAL A 129 2.40 8.29 -14.81
C VAL A 129 1.23 9.23 -14.51
N LEU A 130 1.07 9.60 -13.24
CA LEU A 130 0.22 10.71 -12.82
C LEU A 130 1.07 11.94 -12.64
N GLU A 131 0.77 12.95 -13.42
CA GLU A 131 1.44 14.25 -13.38
C GLU A 131 0.50 15.31 -12.82
N ALA A 132 1.07 16.29 -12.14
CA ALA A 132 0.33 17.41 -11.59
C ALA A 132 1.08 18.73 -11.79
N LYS A 133 0.31 19.83 -11.83
CA LYS A 133 0.81 21.22 -11.84
C LYS A 133 -0.14 22.15 -11.13
N ALA A 134 0.31 23.34 -10.76
CA ALA A 134 -0.62 24.40 -10.41
C ALA A 134 -1.54 24.74 -11.60
N LYS A 135 -2.82 24.94 -11.33
CA LYS A 135 -3.86 25.06 -12.37
C LYS A 135 -3.57 26.15 -13.40
N LEU A 136 -2.99 27.27 -12.98
CA LEU A 136 -2.72 28.42 -13.81
C LEU A 136 -1.35 28.38 -14.52
N GLU A 137 -0.50 27.40 -14.19
CA GLU A 137 0.79 27.23 -14.86
C GLU A 137 0.64 26.63 -16.26
N PRO A 138 1.62 26.83 -17.17
CA PRO A 138 1.62 26.22 -18.49
C PRO A 138 1.75 24.70 -18.43
N ASP A 139 1.37 24.01 -19.52
CA ASP A 139 1.42 22.54 -19.56
C ASP A 139 2.84 21.96 -19.44
N THR A 140 3.87 22.74 -19.73
CA THR A 140 5.28 22.38 -19.50
C THR A 140 5.64 22.27 -18.01
N ALA A 141 4.77 22.74 -17.10
CA ALA A 141 4.97 22.67 -15.66
C ALA A 141 4.48 21.34 -15.04
N PHE A 142 3.83 20.46 -15.81
CA PHE A 142 3.46 19.14 -15.31
C PHE A 142 4.70 18.37 -14.80
N LYS A 143 4.60 17.82 -13.59
CA LYS A 143 5.63 16.99 -12.96
C LYS A 143 5.01 15.68 -12.49
N ALA A 144 5.73 14.59 -12.70
CA ALA A 144 5.34 13.29 -12.19
C ALA A 144 5.31 13.31 -10.65
N VAL A 145 4.15 13.02 -10.06
CA VAL A 145 3.96 12.86 -8.61
C VAL A 145 3.78 11.41 -8.23
N LEU A 146 3.46 10.57 -9.22
CA LEU A 146 3.31 9.13 -9.07
C LEU A 146 3.61 8.47 -10.42
N SER A 147 4.38 7.41 -10.40
CA SER A 147 4.70 6.62 -11.60
C SER A 147 4.86 5.15 -11.24
N GLY A 148 4.58 4.28 -12.20
CA GLY A 148 4.71 2.86 -11.94
C GLY A 148 4.52 1.99 -13.18
N SER A 149 4.53 0.69 -12.93
CA SER A 149 4.19 -0.34 -13.91
C SER A 149 3.25 -1.35 -13.28
N HIS A 150 2.41 -1.94 -14.12
CA HIS A 150 1.47 -2.98 -13.76
C HIS A 150 1.42 -4.03 -14.86
N THR A 151 1.50 -5.30 -14.46
CA THR A 151 1.23 -6.45 -15.32
C THR A 151 -0.05 -7.10 -14.81
N ALA A 152 -1.10 -7.08 -15.62
CA ALA A 152 -2.35 -7.73 -15.28
C ALA A 152 -2.16 -9.25 -15.23
N ALA A 153 -2.88 -9.92 -14.34
CA ALA A 153 -2.87 -11.37 -14.28
C ALA A 153 -3.82 -11.96 -15.34
N GLU A 154 -3.48 -13.13 -15.81
CA GLU A 154 -4.30 -13.92 -16.73
C GLU A 154 -4.75 -15.23 -16.07
N ASP A 155 -5.88 -15.76 -16.47
CA ASP A 155 -6.34 -17.09 -16.10
C ASP A 155 -5.65 -18.18 -16.95
N ALA A 156 -6.03 -19.45 -16.75
CA ALA A 156 -5.48 -20.59 -17.48
C ALA A 156 -5.82 -20.57 -19.01
N ASN A 157 -6.76 -19.74 -19.43
CA ASN A 157 -7.16 -19.57 -20.84
C ASN A 157 -6.47 -18.38 -21.50
N GLY A 158 -5.66 -17.61 -20.74
CA GLY A 158 -5.05 -16.37 -21.19
C GLY A 158 -6.00 -15.15 -21.14
N GLU A 159 -7.13 -15.29 -20.43
CA GLU A 159 -8.04 -14.15 -20.23
C GLU A 159 -7.62 -13.34 -19.01
N ARG A 160 -7.67 -12.01 -19.15
CA ARG A 160 -7.27 -11.09 -18.08
C ARG A 160 -8.17 -11.21 -16.86
N LEU A 161 -7.58 -11.43 -15.69
CA LEU A 161 -8.24 -11.43 -14.39
C LEU A 161 -8.39 -10.00 -13.86
N SER A 162 -9.61 -9.48 -13.88
CA SER A 162 -9.90 -8.13 -13.36
C SER A 162 -9.59 -8.03 -11.86
N GLY A 163 -8.81 -7.02 -11.46
CA GLY A 163 -8.43 -6.77 -10.07
C GLY A 163 -7.28 -7.64 -9.57
N TYR A 164 -6.57 -8.35 -10.46
CA TYR A 164 -5.38 -9.16 -10.13
C TYR A 164 -4.21 -8.79 -11.02
N GLY A 165 -2.99 -8.92 -10.47
CA GLY A 165 -1.77 -8.58 -11.17
C GLY A 165 -0.61 -8.36 -10.23
N SER A 166 0.47 -7.82 -10.78
CA SER A 166 1.67 -7.47 -10.04
C SER A 166 2.30 -6.21 -10.63
N GLY A 167 3.09 -5.51 -9.84
CA GLY A 167 3.73 -4.30 -10.30
C GLY A 167 4.47 -3.55 -9.21
N GLN A 168 4.84 -2.33 -9.56
CA GLN A 168 5.49 -1.41 -8.64
C GLN A 168 5.12 0.03 -8.95
N PHE A 169 5.19 0.90 -7.96
CA PHE A 169 5.04 2.33 -8.16
C PHE A 169 5.83 3.14 -7.14
N LEU A 170 6.14 4.36 -7.53
CA LEU A 170 6.81 5.37 -6.72
C LEU A 170 5.89 6.57 -6.54
N ILE A 171 5.62 6.93 -5.29
CA ILE A 171 4.96 8.20 -4.92
C ILE A 171 6.04 9.20 -4.54
N ASP A 172 6.04 10.37 -5.18
CA ASP A 172 6.90 11.50 -4.86
C ASP A 172 6.10 12.51 -4.02
N TRP A 173 6.15 12.33 -2.71
CA TRP A 173 5.46 13.21 -1.77
C TRP A 173 6.07 14.60 -1.72
N GLU A 174 7.37 14.74 -1.94
CA GLU A 174 8.04 16.04 -1.97
C GLU A 174 7.48 16.91 -3.09
N ARG A 175 7.36 16.37 -4.31
CA ARG A 175 6.74 17.06 -5.44
C ARG A 175 5.25 17.29 -5.23
N SER A 176 4.54 16.32 -4.67
CA SER A 176 3.12 16.41 -4.39
C SER A 176 2.82 17.52 -3.37
N ASN A 177 3.59 17.61 -2.28
CA ASN A 177 3.42 18.64 -1.24
C ASN A 177 3.84 20.05 -1.70
N ALA A 178 4.68 20.16 -2.73
CA ALA A 178 5.02 21.45 -3.34
C ALA A 178 3.88 22.07 -4.17
N LEU A 179 2.81 21.32 -4.44
CA LEU A 179 1.64 21.82 -5.18
C LEU A 179 0.75 22.70 -4.28
N PRO A 180 0.13 23.76 -4.81
CA PRO A 180 -0.67 24.69 -4.04
C PRO A 180 -1.91 23.99 -3.42
N GLY A 181 -2.08 24.13 -2.12
CA GLY A 181 -3.22 23.57 -1.38
C GLY A 181 -3.16 22.06 -1.18
N ASN A 182 -2.05 21.40 -1.52
CA ASN A 182 -1.85 19.97 -1.28
C ASN A 182 -0.94 19.75 -0.05
N ASN A 183 -1.55 19.65 1.11
CA ASN A 183 -0.86 19.39 2.38
C ASN A 183 -1.14 17.96 2.89
N GLY A 184 -1.56 17.05 2.01
CA GLY A 184 -2.09 15.73 2.37
C GLY A 184 -1.03 14.62 2.46
N GLY A 185 0.23 14.87 2.15
CA GLY A 185 1.30 13.89 2.27
C GLY A 185 1.74 13.69 3.73
N PRO A 186 2.26 12.50 4.09
CA PRO A 186 2.81 12.26 5.41
C PRO A 186 3.98 13.21 5.69
N GLU A 187 3.97 13.83 6.86
CA GLU A 187 5.02 14.80 7.24
C GLU A 187 6.40 14.13 7.27
N GLY A 188 7.38 14.77 6.63
CA GLY A 188 8.77 14.31 6.59
C GLY A 188 9.05 13.08 5.72
N ILE A 189 8.08 12.58 4.94
CA ILE A 189 8.31 11.53 3.95
C ILE A 189 8.54 12.17 2.58
N ALA A 190 9.66 11.82 1.94
CA ALA A 190 9.99 12.30 0.60
C ALA A 190 9.39 11.39 -0.48
N THR A 191 9.64 10.08 -0.39
CA THR A 191 9.14 9.11 -1.36
C THR A 191 8.62 7.85 -0.70
N LEU A 192 7.74 7.15 -1.40
CA LEU A 192 7.27 5.81 -1.07
C LEU A 192 7.34 4.95 -2.32
N GLU A 193 8.20 3.92 -2.30
CA GLU A 193 8.23 2.87 -3.31
C GLU A 193 7.42 1.68 -2.83
N VAL A 194 6.52 1.18 -3.69
CA VAL A 194 5.67 0.02 -3.40
C VAL A 194 5.84 -1.01 -4.49
N ARG A 195 6.08 -2.26 -4.09
CA ARG A 195 6.04 -3.46 -4.94
C ARG A 195 4.91 -4.35 -4.44
N TYR A 196 4.09 -4.86 -5.35
CA TYR A 196 2.93 -5.66 -4.99
C TYR A 196 2.72 -6.82 -5.97
N SER A 197 2.10 -7.88 -5.46
CA SER A 197 1.68 -9.01 -6.26
C SER A 197 0.44 -9.66 -5.65
N ARG A 198 -0.61 -9.79 -6.46
CA ARG A 198 -1.80 -10.60 -6.19
C ARG A 198 -2.29 -11.17 -7.51
N LYS A 199 -1.77 -12.34 -7.91
CA LYS A 199 -1.96 -12.88 -9.26
C LYS A 199 -3.27 -13.64 -9.46
N ALA A 200 -3.96 -14.05 -8.37
CA ALA A 200 -5.23 -14.77 -8.44
C ALA A 200 -5.99 -14.62 -7.11
N PRO A 201 -7.29 -14.98 -7.05
CA PRO A 201 -8.08 -14.94 -5.82
C PRO A 201 -7.50 -15.79 -4.67
N ASP A 202 -6.86 -16.90 -4.99
CA ASP A 202 -6.26 -17.88 -4.08
C ASP A 202 -4.73 -17.74 -3.95
N ALA A 203 -4.10 -16.88 -4.75
CA ALA A 203 -2.67 -16.62 -4.67
C ALA A 203 -2.32 -15.78 -3.43
N VAL A 204 -1.12 -16.00 -2.91
CA VAL A 204 -0.56 -15.16 -1.83
C VAL A 204 -0.48 -13.72 -2.33
N ALA A 205 -1.08 -12.80 -1.57
CA ALA A 205 -0.92 -11.37 -1.76
C ALA A 205 0.35 -10.90 -1.05
N THR A 206 1.20 -10.14 -1.75
CA THR A 206 2.41 -9.53 -1.16
C THR A 206 2.44 -8.05 -1.43
N VAL A 207 2.90 -7.27 -0.43
CA VAL A 207 3.16 -5.85 -0.55
C VAL A 207 4.48 -5.55 0.15
N GLU A 208 5.41 -4.92 -0.56
CA GLU A 208 6.61 -4.33 0.01
C GLU A 208 6.51 -2.81 -0.12
N ALA A 209 6.77 -2.08 0.95
CA ALA A 209 6.68 -0.63 0.99
C ALA A 209 7.95 -0.05 1.61
N ASP A 210 8.68 0.76 0.84
CA ASP A 210 9.93 1.39 1.24
C ASP A 210 9.74 2.91 1.30
N PHE A 211 9.67 3.44 2.52
CA PHE A 211 9.58 4.87 2.77
C PHE A 211 10.98 5.48 2.87
N SER A 212 11.22 6.56 2.17
CA SER A 212 12.40 7.41 2.38
C SER A 212 11.99 8.74 3.00
N ARG A 213 12.83 9.24 3.93
CA ARG A 213 12.64 10.55 4.56
C ARG A 213 13.78 11.47 4.16
N SER A 214 13.43 12.71 3.81
CA SER A 214 14.39 13.78 3.74
C SER A 214 14.53 14.38 5.16
N THR A 215 15.68 14.19 5.79
CA THR A 215 15.96 14.84 7.08
C THR A 215 16.69 16.14 6.82
N SER A 216 16.45 17.16 7.66
CA SER A 216 17.16 18.45 7.61
C SER A 216 18.67 18.32 7.82
N SER A 217 19.14 17.18 8.35
CA SER A 217 20.56 16.83 8.51
C SER A 217 21.17 16.11 7.31
N GLY A 218 20.39 15.84 6.25
CA GLY A 218 20.86 15.10 5.06
C GLY A 218 20.97 13.57 5.26
N GLU A 219 20.59 13.07 6.45
CA GLU A 219 20.55 11.64 6.73
C GLU A 219 19.25 11.04 6.16
N GLN A 220 19.33 10.07 5.27
CA GLN A 220 18.16 9.36 4.77
C GLN A 220 17.69 8.36 5.83
N ALA A 221 16.55 8.63 6.46
CA ALA A 221 15.86 7.64 7.26
C ALA A 221 14.95 6.81 6.34
N SER A 222 15.07 5.50 6.40
CA SER A 222 14.19 4.57 5.69
C SER A 222 13.35 3.76 6.64
N ALA A 223 12.11 3.46 6.26
CA ALA A 223 11.28 2.46 6.92
C ALA A 223 10.83 1.45 5.86
N ASN A 224 11.09 0.18 6.14
CA ASN A 224 10.80 -0.91 5.24
C ASN A 224 9.70 -1.78 5.84
N TYR A 225 8.75 -2.20 4.99
CA TYR A 225 7.63 -3.05 5.35
C TYR A 225 7.49 -4.17 4.32
N ARG A 226 7.27 -5.39 4.78
CA ARG A 226 6.95 -6.55 3.92
C ARG A 226 5.74 -7.26 4.46
N PHE A 227 4.70 -7.30 3.68
CA PHE A 227 3.43 -7.96 3.98
C PHE A 227 3.24 -9.15 3.08
N ALA A 228 2.71 -10.25 3.65
CA ALA A 228 2.20 -11.37 2.89
C ALA A 228 0.92 -11.91 3.53
N GLN A 229 -0.06 -12.24 2.69
CA GLN A 229 -1.33 -12.83 3.13
C GLN A 229 -1.76 -13.96 2.22
N THR A 230 -2.03 -15.12 2.84
CA THR A 230 -2.67 -16.25 2.15
C THR A 230 -4.19 -16.10 2.27
N PRO A 231 -4.94 -16.08 1.16
CA PRO A 231 -6.39 -15.98 1.18
C PRO A 231 -7.03 -17.09 2.04
N GLY A 232 -7.95 -16.68 2.93
CA GLY A 232 -8.64 -17.61 3.82
C GLY A 232 -7.83 -18.16 4.99
N ALA A 233 -6.52 -17.87 5.07
CA ALA A 233 -5.65 -18.21 6.19
C ALA A 233 -5.40 -16.98 7.07
N GLY A 234 -4.17 -16.64 7.31
CA GLY A 234 -3.74 -15.46 8.04
C GLY A 234 -2.82 -14.59 7.20
N GLY A 235 -1.97 -13.83 7.88
CA GLY A 235 -0.99 -12.98 7.23
C GLY A 235 0.27 -12.86 8.06
N GLU A 236 1.25 -12.19 7.48
CA GLU A 236 2.47 -11.77 8.16
C GLU A 236 2.89 -10.37 7.73
N LEU A 237 3.52 -9.65 8.63
CA LEU A 237 4.06 -8.32 8.40
C LEU A 237 5.43 -8.20 9.07
N ASP A 238 6.44 -7.93 8.28
CA ASP A 238 7.77 -7.53 8.72
C ASP A 238 7.88 -6.01 8.66
N TYR A 239 8.40 -5.40 9.72
CA TYR A 239 8.62 -3.95 9.77
C TYR A 239 9.68 -3.55 10.79
N VAL A 240 10.22 -2.35 10.65
CA VAL A 240 11.23 -1.81 11.55
C VAL A 240 10.72 -0.53 12.18
N VAL A 241 10.84 -0.43 13.50
CA VAL A 241 10.63 0.82 14.24
C VAL A 241 11.87 1.18 15.04
N LYS A 242 12.05 2.45 15.34
CA LYS A 242 13.06 2.95 16.29
C LYS A 242 12.34 3.46 17.53
N GLN A 243 12.68 2.90 18.67
CA GLN A 243 12.04 3.22 19.94
C GLN A 243 13.07 3.11 21.07
N ASN A 244 13.00 3.97 22.06
CA ASN A 244 13.78 3.80 23.29
C ASN A 244 13.12 2.68 24.13
N MET A 245 13.86 1.60 24.33
CA MET A 245 13.44 0.45 25.14
C MET A 245 14.01 0.48 26.55
N ASP A 246 14.85 1.46 26.87
CA ASP A 246 15.46 1.60 28.18
C ASP A 246 14.49 2.19 29.21
N VAL A 247 14.49 1.61 30.40
CA VAL A 247 13.79 2.18 31.57
C VAL A 247 14.63 3.29 32.23
N ASP A 248 15.94 3.34 31.92
CA ASP A 248 16.86 4.30 32.46
C ASP A 248 16.78 5.63 31.69
N PRO A 249 16.33 6.74 32.31
CA PRO A 249 16.18 8.01 31.62
C PRO A 249 17.53 8.64 31.19
N THR A 250 18.66 8.11 31.63
CA THR A 250 19.99 8.55 31.19
C THR A 250 20.41 7.92 29.87
N ARG A 251 19.72 6.87 29.44
CA ARG A 251 19.89 6.18 28.17
C ARG A 251 18.78 6.61 27.22
N SER A 252 19.10 7.48 26.27
CA SER A 252 18.11 8.10 25.41
C SER A 252 18.22 7.74 23.94
N LYS A 253 19.17 6.88 23.59
CA LYS A 253 19.33 6.47 22.21
C LYS A 253 18.24 5.45 21.83
N LEU A 254 17.75 5.57 20.60
CA LEU A 254 16.70 4.70 20.12
C LEU A 254 17.26 3.35 19.64
N GLU A 255 16.72 2.28 20.16
CA GLU A 255 16.95 0.93 19.65
C GLU A 255 16.19 0.72 18.34
N ARG A 256 16.75 -0.15 17.51
CA ARG A 256 16.12 -0.65 16.31
C ARG A 256 15.39 -1.96 16.63
N LEU A 257 14.09 -1.95 16.45
CA LEU A 257 13.22 -3.11 16.60
C LEU A 257 12.86 -3.62 15.21
N ALA A 258 13.40 -4.80 14.85
CA ALA A 258 12.98 -5.51 13.65
C ALA A 258 11.91 -6.54 14.05
N ILE A 259 10.68 -6.28 13.65
CA ILE A 259 9.48 -6.98 14.10
C ILE A 259 8.95 -7.85 12.96
N LYS A 260 8.68 -9.12 13.26
CA LYS A 260 7.91 -10.02 12.42
C LYS A 260 6.65 -10.45 13.16
N SER A 261 5.51 -9.99 12.66
CA SER A 261 4.19 -10.37 13.16
C SER A 261 3.56 -11.38 12.22
N ARG A 262 2.96 -12.44 12.78
CA ARG A 262 2.24 -13.50 12.05
C ARG A 262 0.90 -13.75 12.75
N TRP A 263 -0.15 -13.94 11.98
CA TRP A 263 -1.48 -14.18 12.55
C TRP A 263 -2.30 -15.15 11.71
N GLU A 264 -3.21 -15.84 12.37
CA GLU A 264 -4.19 -16.71 11.74
C GLU A 264 -5.46 -15.94 11.30
N ARG A 265 -6.33 -16.61 10.57
CA ARG A 265 -7.67 -16.11 10.22
C ARG A 265 -8.51 -15.75 11.45
N THR A 266 -8.29 -16.40 12.58
CA THR A 266 -8.96 -16.14 13.86
C THR A 266 -8.58 -14.79 14.48
N GLY A 267 -7.48 -14.19 14.01
CA GLY A 267 -6.85 -13.01 14.57
C GLY A 267 -5.76 -13.33 15.61
N ALA A 268 -5.72 -14.55 16.17
CA ALA A 268 -4.65 -14.96 17.06
C ALA A 268 -3.29 -14.89 16.34
N GLY A 269 -2.25 -14.48 17.04
CA GLY A 269 -0.97 -14.28 16.38
C GLY A 269 0.23 -14.19 17.34
N ARG A 270 1.38 -13.92 16.73
CA ARG A 270 2.67 -13.79 17.39
C ARG A 270 3.52 -12.73 16.72
N SER A 271 4.20 -11.92 17.53
CA SER A 271 5.30 -11.07 17.11
C SER A 271 6.62 -11.54 17.71
N ASP A 272 7.63 -11.61 16.85
CA ASP A 272 9.01 -11.91 17.21
C ASP A 272 9.88 -10.73 16.84
N ILE A 273 10.57 -10.15 17.81
CA ILE A 273 11.28 -8.90 17.71
C ILE A 273 12.76 -9.12 18.00
N LYS A 274 13.63 -8.63 17.10
CA LYS A 274 15.05 -8.38 17.39
C LYS A 274 15.24 -6.92 17.74
N VAL A 275 15.87 -6.70 18.89
CA VAL A 275 16.24 -5.37 19.38
C VAL A 275 17.75 -5.21 19.26
N SER A 276 18.21 -4.14 18.64
CA SER A 276 19.64 -3.88 18.44
C SER A 276 19.94 -2.39 18.39
N GLY A 277 21.20 -2.03 18.61
CA GLY A 277 21.65 -0.63 18.56
C GLY A 277 21.24 0.19 19.79
N GLY A 278 21.16 1.49 19.65
CA GLY A 278 20.84 2.40 20.75
C GLY A 278 21.90 2.37 21.85
N ASP A 279 21.44 2.16 23.08
CA ASP A 279 22.27 1.98 24.27
C ASP A 279 22.37 0.50 24.71
N LEU A 280 21.84 -0.40 23.87
CA LEU A 280 21.82 -1.83 24.16
C LEU A 280 23.21 -2.45 23.94
N PHE A 281 23.68 -3.26 24.90
CA PHE A 281 24.92 -4.04 24.77
C PHE A 281 24.64 -5.34 24.02
N GLY A 282 24.75 -5.35 22.71
CA GLY A 282 24.49 -6.51 21.86
C GLY A 282 23.08 -6.54 21.30
N GLU A 283 22.55 -7.75 21.08
CA GLU A 283 21.21 -7.98 20.56
C GLU A 283 20.31 -8.57 21.67
N ALA A 284 19.06 -8.18 21.65
CA ALA A 284 18.03 -8.75 22.52
C ALA A 284 16.83 -9.23 21.69
N THR A 285 16.01 -10.08 22.29
CA THR A 285 14.76 -10.52 21.69
C THR A 285 13.58 -10.28 22.61
N VAL A 286 12.46 -9.93 22.00
CA VAL A 286 11.15 -9.85 22.63
C VAL A 286 10.18 -10.71 21.81
N ASN A 287 9.35 -11.47 22.49
CA ASN A 287 8.37 -12.34 21.85
C ASN A 287 7.03 -12.15 22.54
N GLU A 288 5.98 -11.94 21.80
CA GLU A 288 4.62 -11.85 22.32
C GLU A 288 3.66 -12.67 21.47
N CYS A 289 2.74 -13.37 22.13
CA CYS A 289 1.61 -14.02 21.46
C CYS A 289 0.29 -13.47 22.01
N TRP A 290 -0.69 -13.35 21.14
CA TRP A 290 -2.04 -12.93 21.49
C TRP A 290 -3.10 -13.92 21.01
N ASP A 291 -4.21 -13.99 21.72
CA ASP A 291 -5.37 -14.83 21.37
C ASP A 291 -6.28 -14.17 20.31
N GLY A 292 -7.36 -14.85 19.93
CA GLY A 292 -8.34 -14.33 18.96
C GLY A 292 -9.15 -13.11 19.45
N ARG A 293 -8.96 -12.67 20.71
CA ARG A 293 -9.48 -11.42 21.26
C ARG A 293 -8.41 -10.35 21.36
N PHE A 294 -7.20 -10.64 20.83
CA PHE A 294 -6.04 -9.77 20.82
C PHE A 294 -5.42 -9.51 22.20
N LEU A 295 -5.70 -10.40 23.16
CA LEU A 295 -5.13 -10.32 24.51
C LEU A 295 -3.82 -11.07 24.56
N SER A 296 -2.81 -10.48 25.23
CA SER A 296 -1.49 -11.09 25.43
C SER A 296 -1.60 -12.37 26.28
N VAL A 297 -1.16 -13.49 25.72
CA VAL A 297 -1.19 -14.82 26.35
C VAL A 297 0.20 -15.39 26.62
N TYR A 298 1.22 -14.84 25.99
CA TYR A 298 2.62 -15.15 26.21
C TYR A 298 3.47 -13.92 25.92
N PHE A 299 4.41 -13.64 26.83
CA PHE A 299 5.39 -12.57 26.66
C PHE A 299 6.72 -13.00 27.24
N ALA A 300 7.82 -12.74 26.51
CA ALA A 300 9.17 -13.07 26.97
C ALA A 300 10.17 -12.03 26.44
N VAL A 301 11.08 -11.61 27.31
CA VAL A 301 12.16 -10.66 27.01
C VAL A 301 13.48 -11.32 27.38
N SER A 302 14.43 -11.41 26.45
CA SER A 302 15.69 -12.15 26.66
C SER A 302 16.56 -11.57 27.77
N PHE A 303 16.54 -10.25 27.96
CA PHE A 303 17.34 -9.52 28.98
C PHE A 303 16.57 -9.25 30.28
N ARG A 304 15.27 -9.52 30.33
CA ARG A 304 14.38 -9.36 31.50
C ARG A 304 13.42 -10.54 31.62
N PRO A 305 13.93 -11.74 31.90
CA PRO A 305 13.09 -12.95 32.02
C PRO A 305 12.06 -12.88 33.16
N ASP A 306 12.26 -11.96 34.10
CA ASP A 306 11.40 -11.71 35.26
C ASP A 306 10.08 -10.99 34.90
N VAL A 307 10.03 -10.30 33.76
CA VAL A 307 8.80 -9.58 33.31
C VAL A 307 7.93 -10.41 32.37
N GLY A 308 8.37 -11.62 32.01
CA GLY A 308 7.64 -12.52 31.13
C GLY A 308 6.38 -13.10 31.79
N HIS A 309 5.44 -13.54 30.94
CA HIS A 309 4.25 -14.27 31.39
C HIS A 309 3.81 -15.33 30.38
N GLY A 310 2.97 -16.26 30.84
CA GLY A 310 2.45 -17.35 30.01
C GLY A 310 3.50 -18.40 29.64
N THR A 311 3.12 -19.29 28.74
CA THR A 311 4.01 -20.30 28.17
C THR A 311 3.90 -20.29 26.66
N VAL A 312 4.98 -20.69 25.97
CA VAL A 312 5.02 -20.73 24.51
C VAL A 312 3.91 -21.59 23.88
N ASN A 313 3.38 -22.56 24.61
CA ASN A 313 2.26 -23.37 24.13
C ASN A 313 0.98 -22.58 23.92
N ALA A 314 0.83 -21.42 24.60
CA ALA A 314 -0.30 -20.52 24.39
C ALA A 314 -0.25 -19.80 23.03
N CYS A 315 0.88 -19.85 22.31
CA CYS A 315 1.03 -19.26 20.97
C CYS A 315 0.32 -20.05 19.85
N GLY A 316 -0.34 -21.16 20.15
CA GLY A 316 -1.16 -21.90 19.19
C GLY A 316 -0.36 -22.35 17.96
N ALA A 317 -0.75 -21.87 16.78
CA ALA A 317 -0.09 -22.22 15.51
C ALA A 317 1.34 -21.68 15.37
N PHE A 318 1.79 -20.78 16.25
CA PHE A 318 3.10 -20.14 16.19
C PHE A 318 4.02 -20.48 17.36
N PRO A 319 4.31 -21.79 17.65
CA PRO A 319 5.10 -22.18 18.82
C PRO A 319 6.57 -21.76 18.70
N THR A 320 7.08 -21.57 17.47
CA THR A 320 8.47 -21.24 17.19
C THR A 320 8.62 -19.77 16.78
N ALA A 321 9.62 -19.10 17.37
CA ALA A 321 9.99 -17.74 16.99
C ALA A 321 10.56 -17.70 15.55
N VAL A 322 10.14 -16.70 14.78
CA VAL A 322 10.67 -16.39 13.44
C VAL A 322 10.89 -14.89 13.39
N TYR A 323 12.16 -14.50 13.30
CA TYR A 323 12.53 -13.08 13.32
C TYR A 323 12.58 -12.49 11.93
N SER A 324 12.30 -11.18 11.85
CA SER A 324 12.45 -10.40 10.63
C SER A 324 13.89 -10.41 10.12
N THR A 325 14.03 -10.40 8.79
CA THR A 325 15.31 -10.25 8.08
C THR A 325 15.53 -8.83 7.54
N LEU A 326 14.61 -7.89 7.85
CA LEU A 326 14.76 -6.47 7.50
C LEU A 326 15.91 -5.80 8.20
#